data_ca388bda38d2e7d4258731f0fde2bd3c
#
_entry.id   ca388bda38d2e7d4258731f0fde2bd3c
#
_cell.length_a   1.000
_cell.length_b   1.000
_cell.length_c   1.000
_cell.angle_alpha   90.00
_cell.angle_beta   90.00
_cell.angle_gamma   90.00
#
_symmetry.space_group_name_H-M   'P 1'
#
loop_
_entity.id
_entity.type
_entity.pdbx_description
1 polymer ?
#
loop_
_entity_poly.entity_id
_entity_poly.type
_entity_poly.pdbx_seq_one_letter_code
_entity_poly.pdbx_strand_id
1 'polypeptide(L)'
;DFPAFNSGQVKKTALPTEGAQPMQAYVLNTRREKFSDPRVRHALLLAFNFEEMNRTLFHGQYKRTGSFFQNTELAATGLPGEDELAVLEPLRDKLPPEVFTEEYALPDYSAPNAERVYLRQAFDLLRDAGYERRGSDLVNAATGDVLSIEFLGDDPNDSRILEPYANQLRRLGIRATVRIVDASQYQALVDEFNFDVVTGQFQQSLSPGNEQRDFWSSAAASQRGSRNLAGIRNEAVDAIIDKIVFAPDRKSLVAASRALDRVLLWNYYMVPQWHNPDIWLAYWDKLQMPEKQPAYIGLDPFSWWVRAGATTPQPAASEGQPQ
;
A
#
# COMPACT_ATOMS: atom_id res chain seq x y z
N ASP A 1 9.27 -17.71 -23.27
CA ASP A 1 8.92 -18.94 -24.02
C ASP A 1 10.19 -19.78 -24.21
N PHE A 2 10.11 -21.08 -23.91
CA PHE A 2 11.18 -22.05 -24.11
C PHE A 2 10.58 -23.40 -24.52
N PRO A 3 11.37 -24.33 -25.11
CA PRO A 3 10.82 -25.54 -25.75
C PRO A 3 9.91 -26.38 -24.85
N ALA A 4 10.26 -26.58 -23.61
CA ALA A 4 9.45 -27.36 -22.66
C ALA A 4 8.09 -26.71 -22.35
N PHE A 5 8.01 -25.38 -22.47
CA PHE A 5 6.77 -24.64 -22.33
C PHE A 5 5.86 -24.84 -23.54
N ASN A 6 6.43 -24.71 -24.74
CA ASN A 6 5.69 -24.87 -25.99
C ASN A 6 5.21 -26.31 -26.20
N SER A 7 5.94 -27.30 -25.67
CA SER A 7 5.56 -28.73 -25.72
C SER A 7 4.55 -29.14 -24.64
N GLY A 8 4.14 -28.22 -23.73
CA GLY A 8 3.24 -28.53 -22.63
C GLY A 8 3.87 -29.29 -21.44
N GLN A 9 5.19 -29.51 -21.48
CA GLN A 9 5.91 -30.14 -20.36
C GLN A 9 5.98 -29.24 -19.13
N VAL A 10 5.91 -27.93 -19.30
CA VAL A 10 5.80 -26.94 -18.24
C VAL A 10 4.43 -26.29 -18.32
N LYS A 11 3.74 -26.25 -17.20
CA LYS A 11 2.44 -25.56 -17.03
C LYS A 11 2.63 -24.20 -16.35
N LYS A 12 1.84 -23.23 -16.77
CA LYS A 12 1.63 -21.97 -16.04
C LYS A 12 0.27 -22.01 -15.37
N THR A 13 0.19 -21.53 -14.15
CA THR A 13 -1.06 -21.31 -13.47
C THR A 13 -0.97 -20.09 -12.56
N ALA A 14 -2.08 -19.45 -12.30
CA ALA A 14 -2.24 -18.45 -11.27
C ALA A 14 -3.11 -19.05 -10.16
N LEU A 15 -2.61 -19.08 -8.95
CA LEU A 15 -3.34 -19.53 -7.76
C LEU A 15 -3.77 -18.30 -6.99
N PRO A 16 -5.08 -18.06 -6.81
CA PRO A 16 -5.56 -16.97 -5.97
C PRO A 16 -4.98 -17.06 -4.57
N THR A 17 -4.47 -15.95 -4.04
CA THR A 17 -4.01 -15.88 -2.65
C THR A 17 -5.08 -15.23 -1.78
N GLU A 18 -5.49 -15.95 -0.74
CA GLU A 18 -6.41 -15.46 0.31
C GLU A 18 -5.63 -15.01 1.56
N GLY A 19 -4.31 -15.15 1.56
CA GLY A 19 -3.46 -14.76 2.67
C GLY A 19 -3.41 -13.24 2.88
N ALA A 20 -3.08 -12.83 4.11
CA ALA A 20 -2.89 -11.43 4.45
C ALA A 20 -1.91 -10.74 3.48
N GLN A 21 -2.31 -9.60 2.94
CA GLN A 21 -1.46 -8.80 2.05
C GLN A 21 -0.95 -7.56 2.79
N PRO A 22 0.33 -7.19 2.62
CA PRO A 22 0.85 -5.98 3.24
C PRO A 22 0.20 -4.72 2.64
N MET A 23 0.10 -3.66 3.43
CA MET A 23 -0.10 -2.33 2.91
C MET A 23 1.21 -1.84 2.31
N GLN A 24 1.33 -1.86 0.99
CA GLN A 24 2.35 -1.11 0.27
C GLN A 24 1.76 0.25 -0.14
N ALA A 25 2.47 1.33 0.14
CA ALA A 25 1.93 2.67 -0.06
C ALA A 25 3.02 3.72 -0.30
N TYR A 26 2.65 4.82 -0.95
CA TYR A 26 3.42 6.06 -0.86
C TYR A 26 3.15 6.71 0.48
N VAL A 27 4.15 6.73 1.34
CA VAL A 27 4.06 7.26 2.71
C VAL A 27 4.34 8.75 2.69
N LEU A 28 3.40 9.54 3.18
CA LEU A 28 3.49 10.99 3.27
C LEU A 28 4.07 11.37 4.63
N ASN A 29 5.25 11.99 4.67
CA ASN A 29 5.91 12.36 5.90
C ASN A 29 5.24 13.59 6.54
N THR A 30 4.32 13.37 7.47
CA THR A 30 3.57 14.46 8.14
C THR A 30 4.41 15.36 9.06
N ARG A 31 5.70 15.04 9.24
CA ARG A 31 6.66 15.97 9.87
C ARG A 31 6.97 17.17 8.97
N ARG A 32 6.69 17.04 7.67
CA ARG A 32 6.74 18.15 6.71
C ARG A 32 5.43 18.92 6.78
N GLU A 33 5.49 20.22 7.03
CA GLU A 33 4.32 21.08 7.24
C GLU A 33 3.29 20.96 6.10
N LYS A 34 3.75 20.87 4.85
CA LYS A 34 2.88 20.68 3.66
C LYS A 34 1.97 19.44 3.73
N PHE A 35 2.30 18.43 4.54
CA PHE A 35 1.48 17.24 4.75
C PHE A 35 0.75 17.24 6.11
N SER A 36 0.82 18.31 6.89
CA SER A 36 0.10 18.39 8.16
C SER A 36 -1.42 18.43 7.95
N ASP A 37 -1.88 19.14 6.92
CA ASP A 37 -3.30 19.25 6.57
C ASP A 37 -3.82 17.96 5.88
N PRO A 38 -4.85 17.30 6.44
CA PRO A 38 -5.42 16.10 5.83
C PRO A 38 -6.01 16.33 4.44
N ARG A 39 -6.46 17.55 4.12
CA ARG A 39 -6.99 17.90 2.78
C ARG A 39 -5.91 17.80 1.71
N VAL A 40 -4.68 18.18 2.04
CA VAL A 40 -3.53 17.99 1.12
C VAL A 40 -3.28 16.51 0.90
N ARG A 41 -3.26 15.69 1.96
CA ARG A 41 -3.04 14.25 1.84
C ARG A 41 -4.15 13.56 1.06
N HIS A 42 -5.40 13.95 1.30
CA HIS A 42 -6.55 13.43 0.53
C HIS A 42 -6.45 13.83 -0.94
N ALA A 43 -6.06 15.05 -1.26
CA ALA A 43 -5.84 15.47 -2.65
C ALA A 43 -4.78 14.62 -3.36
N LEU A 44 -3.70 14.25 -2.65
CA LEU A 44 -2.68 13.35 -3.19
C LEU A 44 -3.25 11.95 -3.43
N LEU A 45 -4.05 11.41 -2.50
CA LEU A 45 -4.74 10.13 -2.70
C LEU A 45 -5.63 10.14 -3.94
N LEU A 46 -6.43 11.21 -4.11
CA LEU A 46 -7.32 11.38 -5.25
C LEU A 46 -6.55 11.49 -6.57
N ALA A 47 -5.35 12.04 -6.58
CA ALA A 47 -4.55 12.20 -7.79
C ALA A 47 -3.85 10.91 -8.25
N PHE A 48 -3.92 9.81 -7.50
CA PHE A 48 -3.25 8.57 -7.86
C PHE A 48 -4.13 7.67 -8.73
N ASN A 49 -3.86 7.65 -10.03
CA ASN A 49 -4.55 6.80 -11.02
C ASN A 49 -3.89 5.41 -11.08
N PHE A 50 -4.33 4.52 -10.20
CA PHE A 50 -3.83 3.14 -10.17
C PHE A 50 -4.24 2.36 -11.41
N GLU A 51 -5.46 2.51 -11.90
CA GLU A 51 -6.01 1.74 -13.04
C GLU A 51 -5.18 1.96 -14.31
N GLU A 52 -4.78 3.21 -14.58
CA GLU A 52 -3.89 3.52 -15.70
C GLU A 52 -2.52 2.88 -15.54
N MET A 53 -1.94 2.95 -14.33
CA MET A 53 -0.65 2.33 -14.02
C MET A 53 -0.74 0.81 -14.14
N ASN A 54 -1.80 0.19 -13.60
CA ASN A 54 -2.01 -1.25 -13.68
C ASN A 54 -2.13 -1.71 -15.13
N ARG A 55 -2.87 -0.96 -15.96
CA ARG A 55 -3.05 -1.28 -17.37
C ARG A 55 -1.76 -1.13 -18.18
N THR A 56 -0.99 -0.06 -17.96
CA THR A 56 0.14 0.29 -18.82
C THR A 56 1.47 -0.31 -18.40
N LEU A 57 1.71 -0.43 -17.08
CA LEU A 57 2.97 -0.93 -16.54
C LEU A 57 2.87 -2.39 -16.09
N PHE A 58 1.73 -2.77 -15.51
CA PHE A 58 1.57 -4.07 -14.84
C PHE A 58 0.67 -5.04 -15.61
N HIS A 59 0.16 -4.63 -16.77
CA HIS A 59 -0.65 -5.50 -17.66
C HIS A 59 -1.88 -6.11 -16.96
N GLY A 60 -2.47 -5.40 -15.99
CA GLY A 60 -3.65 -5.84 -15.25
C GLY A 60 -3.39 -6.87 -14.16
N GLN A 61 -2.13 -7.10 -13.76
CA GLN A 61 -1.76 -8.17 -12.83
C GLN A 61 -2.03 -7.87 -11.35
N TYR A 62 -2.24 -6.61 -10.99
CA TYR A 62 -2.39 -6.21 -9.58
C TYR A 62 -3.81 -5.77 -9.24
N LYS A 63 -4.12 -5.81 -7.94
CA LYS A 63 -5.30 -5.19 -7.35
C LYS A 63 -4.89 -4.06 -6.41
N ARG A 64 -5.71 -3.01 -6.34
CA ARG A 64 -5.51 -1.92 -5.40
C ARG A 64 -5.64 -2.44 -3.97
N THR A 65 -4.70 -2.07 -3.08
CA THR A 65 -4.81 -2.39 -1.65
C THR A 65 -5.71 -1.37 -0.99
N GLY A 66 -6.74 -1.83 -0.28
CA GLY A 66 -7.76 -0.97 0.32
C GLY A 66 -7.74 -0.92 1.84
N SER A 67 -6.90 -1.73 2.49
CA SER A 67 -6.84 -1.87 3.94
C SER A 67 -5.41 -2.16 4.40
N PHE A 68 -5.06 -1.70 5.60
CA PHE A 68 -3.80 -2.09 6.25
C PHE A 68 -3.80 -3.58 6.65
N PHE A 69 -4.97 -4.18 6.75
CA PHE A 69 -5.16 -5.60 7.07
C PHE A 69 -5.78 -6.37 5.89
N GLN A 70 -5.39 -6.02 4.68
CA GLN A 70 -5.94 -6.55 3.43
C GLN A 70 -6.04 -8.08 3.43
N ASN A 71 -7.18 -8.62 2.95
CA ASN A 71 -7.51 -10.05 2.90
C ASN A 71 -7.61 -10.73 4.27
N THR A 72 -7.93 -10.00 5.32
CA THR A 72 -8.16 -10.58 6.64
C THR A 72 -9.47 -10.09 7.24
N GLU A 73 -9.96 -10.77 8.27
CA GLU A 73 -11.12 -10.32 9.04
C GLU A 73 -10.85 -9.04 9.85
N LEU A 74 -9.58 -8.62 9.94
CA LEU A 74 -9.15 -7.41 10.64
C LEU A 74 -9.33 -6.13 9.80
N ALA A 75 -9.61 -6.28 8.50
CA ALA A 75 -9.86 -5.16 7.59
C ALA A 75 -11.20 -4.49 7.90
N ALA A 76 -11.20 -3.15 7.95
CA ALA A 76 -12.42 -2.36 8.04
C ALA A 76 -13.24 -2.45 6.73
N THR A 77 -14.54 -2.65 6.84
CA THR A 77 -15.47 -2.69 5.71
C THR A 77 -16.77 -1.97 6.07
N GLY A 78 -17.45 -1.41 5.09
CA GLY A 78 -18.71 -0.70 5.29
C GLY A 78 -18.65 0.37 6.38
N LEU A 79 -19.74 0.63 7.08
CA LEU A 79 -19.78 1.46 8.28
C LEU A 79 -19.31 0.67 9.52
N PRO A 80 -18.81 1.36 10.57
CA PRO A 80 -18.37 0.68 11.79
C PRO A 80 -19.53 -0.05 12.47
N GLY A 81 -19.32 -1.34 12.80
CA GLY A 81 -20.26 -2.14 13.56
C GLY A 81 -20.26 -1.80 15.06
N GLU A 82 -21.18 -2.39 15.82
CA GLU A 82 -21.32 -2.10 17.27
C GLU A 82 -20.02 -2.27 18.06
N ASP A 83 -19.27 -3.35 17.79
CA ASP A 83 -18.01 -3.61 18.47
C ASP A 83 -16.91 -2.60 18.10
N GLU A 84 -16.86 -2.15 16.84
CA GLU A 84 -15.97 -1.06 16.41
C GLU A 84 -16.39 0.27 17.04
N LEU A 85 -17.68 0.57 17.08
CA LEU A 85 -18.22 1.78 17.71
C LEU A 85 -17.86 1.83 19.20
N ALA A 86 -17.88 0.71 19.91
CA ALA A 86 -17.45 0.67 21.31
C ALA A 86 -15.97 1.08 21.50
N VAL A 87 -15.12 0.91 20.46
CA VAL A 87 -13.73 1.38 20.44
C VAL A 87 -13.65 2.86 20.04
N LEU A 88 -14.42 3.27 19.02
CA LEU A 88 -14.31 4.57 18.36
C LEU A 88 -15.05 5.69 19.08
N GLU A 89 -16.24 5.42 19.65
CA GLU A 89 -17.08 6.44 20.31
C GLU A 89 -16.38 7.24 21.42
N PRO A 90 -15.60 6.62 22.31
CA PRO A 90 -14.85 7.38 23.32
C PRO A 90 -13.81 8.35 22.73
N LEU A 91 -13.49 8.21 21.46
CA LEU A 91 -12.48 9.00 20.74
C LEU A 91 -13.09 9.92 19.68
N ARG A 92 -14.41 10.02 19.61
CA ARG A 92 -15.17 10.70 18.53
C ARG A 92 -14.65 12.11 18.26
N ASP A 93 -14.41 12.90 19.30
CA ASP A 93 -13.95 14.29 19.18
C ASP A 93 -12.53 14.45 18.60
N LYS A 94 -11.77 13.34 18.53
CA LYS A 94 -10.40 13.28 18.01
C LYS A 94 -10.31 12.63 16.63
N LEU A 95 -11.44 12.23 16.05
CA LEU A 95 -11.53 11.47 14.80
C LEU A 95 -12.28 12.27 13.73
N PRO A 96 -11.92 12.11 12.45
CA PRO A 96 -12.72 12.63 11.35
C PRO A 96 -14.16 12.09 11.43
N PRO A 97 -15.19 12.94 11.24
CA PRO A 97 -16.59 12.51 11.32
C PRO A 97 -16.95 11.41 10.31
N GLU A 98 -16.27 11.37 9.18
CA GLU A 98 -16.45 10.39 8.11
C GLU A 98 -16.18 8.95 8.60
N VAL A 99 -15.32 8.77 9.60
CA VAL A 99 -15.08 7.47 10.28
C VAL A 99 -16.38 6.80 10.71
N PHE A 100 -17.39 7.60 11.07
CA PHE A 100 -18.67 7.13 11.61
C PHE A 100 -19.80 7.12 10.60
N THR A 101 -19.69 7.92 9.54
CA THR A 101 -20.84 8.25 8.68
C THR A 101 -20.68 7.79 7.24
N GLU A 102 -19.44 7.46 6.82
CA GLU A 102 -19.15 7.11 5.45
C GLU A 102 -18.38 5.81 5.32
N GLU A 103 -18.65 5.06 4.27
CA GLU A 103 -17.84 3.93 3.89
C GLU A 103 -16.57 4.43 3.19
N TYR A 104 -15.40 4.00 3.68
CA TYR A 104 -14.15 4.38 3.02
C TYR A 104 -14.02 3.71 1.66
N ALA A 105 -13.76 4.48 0.65
CA ALA A 105 -13.54 4.00 -0.70
C ALA A 105 -12.32 4.69 -1.34
N LEU A 106 -11.51 3.92 -2.03
CA LEU A 106 -10.43 4.46 -2.87
C LEU A 106 -11.01 5.01 -4.18
N PRO A 107 -10.34 6.00 -4.80
CA PRO A 107 -10.70 6.48 -6.13
C PRO A 107 -10.70 5.32 -7.15
N ASP A 108 -11.77 5.20 -7.92
CA ASP A 108 -11.91 4.26 -9.03
C ASP A 108 -11.83 5.02 -10.37
N TYR A 109 -10.72 4.87 -11.05
CA TYR A 109 -10.46 5.51 -12.32
C TYR A 109 -10.99 4.72 -13.54
N SER A 110 -11.68 3.61 -13.33
CA SER A 110 -12.28 2.81 -14.41
C SER A 110 -13.48 3.50 -15.09
N ALA A 111 -14.15 4.41 -14.36
CA ALA A 111 -15.29 5.13 -14.87
C ALA A 111 -14.92 6.19 -15.94
N PRO A 112 -15.77 6.43 -16.96
CA PRO A 112 -15.55 7.49 -17.92
C PRO A 112 -15.38 8.87 -17.23
N ASN A 113 -14.36 9.62 -17.64
CA ASN A 113 -14.01 10.93 -17.08
C ASN A 113 -13.57 10.93 -15.60
N ALA A 114 -13.34 9.79 -14.97
CA ALA A 114 -12.93 9.70 -13.57
C ALA A 114 -11.69 10.56 -13.28
N GLU A 115 -10.68 10.53 -14.15
CA GLU A 115 -9.49 11.36 -14.00
C GLU A 115 -9.82 12.84 -13.86
N ARG A 116 -10.69 13.38 -14.72
CA ARG A 116 -11.11 14.79 -14.64
C ARG A 116 -11.84 15.07 -13.33
N VAL A 117 -12.68 14.16 -12.89
CA VAL A 117 -13.45 14.30 -11.64
C VAL A 117 -12.52 14.33 -10.45
N TYR A 118 -11.64 13.34 -10.30
CA TYR A 118 -10.75 13.24 -9.16
C TYR A 118 -9.67 14.33 -9.13
N LEU A 119 -9.10 14.70 -10.27
CA LEU A 119 -8.15 15.82 -10.31
C LEU A 119 -8.83 17.15 -9.97
N ARG A 120 -10.10 17.34 -10.33
CA ARG A 120 -10.85 18.52 -9.91
C ARG A 120 -11.09 18.54 -8.40
N GLN A 121 -11.56 17.42 -7.84
CA GLN A 121 -11.74 17.28 -6.39
C GLN A 121 -10.42 17.51 -5.63
N ALA A 122 -9.32 16.93 -6.12
CA ALA A 122 -7.99 17.14 -5.56
C ALA A 122 -7.60 18.63 -5.59
N PHE A 123 -7.85 19.32 -6.69
CA PHE A 123 -7.59 20.76 -6.80
C PHE A 123 -8.44 21.57 -5.83
N ASP A 124 -9.74 21.25 -5.70
CA ASP A 124 -10.64 21.93 -4.78
C ASP A 124 -10.18 21.76 -3.32
N LEU A 125 -9.76 20.55 -2.92
CA LEU A 125 -9.18 20.29 -1.58
C LEU A 125 -7.89 21.10 -1.35
N LEU A 126 -7.00 21.18 -2.33
CA LEU A 126 -5.77 21.98 -2.23
C LEU A 126 -6.09 23.48 -2.10
N ARG A 127 -7.07 23.98 -2.86
CA ARG A 127 -7.55 25.37 -2.72
C ARG A 127 -8.10 25.60 -1.32
N ASP A 128 -8.93 24.71 -0.81
CA ASP A 128 -9.52 24.85 0.52
C ASP A 128 -8.47 24.71 1.64
N ALA A 129 -7.34 24.04 1.34
CA ALA A 129 -6.15 23.99 2.21
C ALA A 129 -5.25 25.24 2.09
N GLY A 130 -5.66 26.25 1.31
CA GLY A 130 -4.94 27.52 1.20
C GLY A 130 -3.93 27.60 0.05
N TYR A 131 -4.00 26.70 -0.93
CA TYR A 131 -3.16 26.77 -2.12
C TYR A 131 -3.92 27.42 -3.28
N GLU A 132 -3.22 28.22 -4.05
CA GLU A 132 -3.76 28.86 -5.26
C GLU A 132 -2.84 28.62 -6.46
N ARG A 133 -3.42 28.68 -7.66
CA ARG A 133 -2.63 28.55 -8.88
C ARG A 133 -2.02 29.88 -9.28
N ARG A 134 -0.69 29.94 -9.43
CA ARG A 134 0.04 31.06 -10.01
C ARG A 134 0.85 30.57 -11.22
N GLY A 135 0.36 30.87 -12.43
CA GLY A 135 0.92 30.31 -13.65
C GLY A 135 0.72 28.79 -13.71
N SER A 136 1.82 28.06 -13.84
CA SER A 136 1.81 26.58 -13.84
C SER A 136 1.84 25.97 -12.44
N ASP A 137 2.24 26.73 -11.42
CA ASP A 137 2.52 26.21 -10.08
C ASP A 137 1.34 26.42 -9.12
N LEU A 138 1.21 25.49 -8.16
CA LEU A 138 0.42 25.68 -6.96
C LEU A 138 1.31 26.31 -5.88
N VAL A 139 0.85 27.40 -5.30
CA VAL A 139 1.56 28.13 -4.24
C VAL A 139 0.69 28.27 -3.01
N ASN A 140 1.29 28.24 -1.85
CA ASN A 140 0.61 28.61 -0.62
C ASN A 140 0.25 30.09 -0.67
N ALA A 141 -1.03 30.44 -0.56
CA ALA A 141 -1.52 31.81 -0.71
C ALA A 141 -0.96 32.75 0.39
N ALA A 142 -0.65 32.24 1.56
CA ALA A 142 -0.14 33.02 2.69
C ALA A 142 1.37 33.28 2.59
N THR A 143 2.18 32.27 2.21
CA THR A 143 3.65 32.38 2.20
C THR A 143 4.19 32.66 0.79
N GLY A 144 3.49 32.29 -0.27
CA GLY A 144 3.96 32.34 -1.64
C GLY A 144 4.85 31.17 -2.05
N ASP A 145 5.06 30.21 -1.14
CA ASP A 145 5.90 29.05 -1.42
C ASP A 145 5.23 28.07 -2.39
N VAL A 146 5.99 27.56 -3.33
CA VAL A 146 5.51 26.54 -4.27
C VAL A 146 5.33 25.21 -3.55
N LEU A 147 4.17 24.57 -3.75
CA LEU A 147 3.95 23.21 -3.28
C LEU A 147 4.86 22.24 -4.07
N SER A 148 5.94 21.83 -3.45
CA SER A 148 6.91 20.87 -4.00
C SER A 148 6.88 19.57 -3.26
N ILE A 149 7.00 18.44 -3.96
CA ILE A 149 7.00 17.08 -3.38
C ILE A 149 8.11 16.28 -4.05
N GLU A 150 9.00 15.71 -3.24
CA GLU A 150 10.07 14.81 -3.69
C GLU A 150 9.72 13.37 -3.34
N PHE A 151 9.71 12.50 -4.34
CA PHE A 151 9.66 11.05 -4.17
C PHE A 151 11.09 10.53 -4.08
N LEU A 152 11.43 9.87 -2.99
CA LEU A 152 12.74 9.27 -2.76
C LEU A 152 12.69 7.76 -3.03
N GLY A 153 13.63 7.26 -3.84
CA GLY A 153 13.83 5.84 -4.13
C GLY A 153 15.30 5.45 -4.07
N ASP A 154 15.60 4.16 -4.08
CA ASP A 154 16.95 3.59 -4.01
C ASP A 154 17.28 2.64 -5.16
N ASP A 155 16.32 2.32 -6.01
CA ASP A 155 16.53 1.52 -7.23
C ASP A 155 16.24 2.39 -8.48
N PRO A 156 17.12 2.37 -9.49
CA PRO A 156 16.88 3.06 -10.77
C PRO A 156 15.54 2.68 -11.42
N ASN A 157 15.03 1.46 -11.18
CA ASN A 157 13.74 1.03 -11.68
C ASN A 157 12.55 1.71 -11.00
N ASP A 158 12.74 2.28 -9.81
CA ASP A 158 11.68 3.00 -9.08
C ASP A 158 11.14 4.17 -9.90
N SER A 159 11.99 4.82 -10.71
CA SER A 159 11.57 5.91 -11.59
C SER A 159 10.40 5.52 -12.49
N ARG A 160 10.35 4.26 -12.97
CA ARG A 160 9.25 3.77 -13.83
C ARG A 160 7.91 3.73 -13.10
N ILE A 161 7.95 3.59 -11.77
CA ILE A 161 6.78 3.48 -10.90
C ILE A 161 6.41 4.85 -10.32
N LEU A 162 7.41 5.65 -9.94
CA LEU A 162 7.22 6.94 -9.29
C LEU A 162 6.84 8.06 -10.27
N GLU A 163 7.45 8.08 -11.47
CA GLU A 163 7.22 9.13 -12.47
C GLU A 163 5.76 9.24 -12.96
N PRO A 164 5.02 8.16 -13.23
CA PRO A 164 3.61 8.28 -13.60
C PRO A 164 2.78 9.02 -12.57
N TYR A 165 2.99 8.75 -11.29
CA TYR A 165 2.29 9.46 -10.22
C TYR A 165 2.79 10.91 -10.07
N ALA A 166 4.09 11.14 -10.11
CA ALA A 166 4.64 12.50 -10.11
C ALA A 166 4.08 13.35 -11.27
N ASN A 167 3.89 12.75 -12.45
CA ASN A 167 3.27 13.41 -13.60
C ASN A 167 1.80 13.81 -13.33
N GLN A 168 1.02 12.97 -12.65
CA GLN A 168 -0.35 13.34 -12.25
C GLN A 168 -0.35 14.55 -11.30
N LEU A 169 0.57 14.59 -10.34
CA LEU A 169 0.71 15.72 -9.42
C LEU A 169 1.13 17.00 -10.15
N ARG A 170 2.02 16.92 -11.14
CA ARG A 170 2.41 18.09 -11.97
C ARG A 170 1.22 18.70 -12.72
N ARG A 171 0.25 17.87 -13.12
CA ARG A 171 -1.00 18.37 -13.77
C ARG A 171 -1.87 19.22 -12.82
N LEU A 172 -1.78 18.96 -11.52
CA LEU A 172 -2.40 19.81 -10.50
C LEU A 172 -1.63 21.11 -10.26
N GLY A 173 -0.40 21.23 -10.77
CA GLY A 173 0.50 22.35 -10.52
C GLY A 173 1.45 22.12 -9.35
N ILE A 174 1.51 20.92 -8.80
CA ILE A 174 2.46 20.52 -7.77
C ILE A 174 3.83 20.30 -8.44
N ARG A 175 4.88 20.86 -7.88
CA ARG A 175 6.25 20.62 -8.36
C ARG A 175 6.77 19.29 -7.83
N ALA A 176 6.35 18.19 -8.47
CA ALA A 176 6.73 16.84 -8.10
C ALA A 176 8.04 16.41 -8.80
N THR A 177 8.98 15.85 -8.03
CA THR A 177 10.28 15.34 -8.51
C THR A 177 10.53 13.94 -8.01
N VAL A 178 11.33 13.16 -8.75
CA VAL A 178 11.79 11.84 -8.34
C VAL A 178 13.30 11.91 -8.15
N ARG A 179 13.77 11.49 -6.97
CA ARG A 179 15.18 11.43 -6.61
C ARG A 179 15.56 10.00 -6.29
N ILE A 180 16.52 9.47 -7.05
CA ILE A 180 17.08 8.14 -6.79
C ILE A 180 18.46 8.34 -6.17
N VAL A 181 18.72 7.64 -5.07
CA VAL A 181 20.00 7.63 -4.37
C VAL A 181 20.48 6.18 -4.19
N ASP A 182 21.71 5.96 -3.75
CA ASP A 182 22.16 4.63 -3.39
C ASP A 182 21.47 4.11 -2.10
N ALA A 183 21.43 2.78 -1.91
CA ALA A 183 20.72 2.15 -0.81
C ALA A 183 21.20 2.61 0.58
N SER A 184 22.49 2.90 0.74
CA SER A 184 23.05 3.37 2.02
C SER A 184 22.58 4.78 2.34
N GLN A 185 22.58 5.66 1.34
CA GLN A 185 22.07 7.02 1.46
C GLN A 185 20.55 7.02 1.69
N TYR A 186 19.82 6.15 0.97
CA TYR A 186 18.37 5.98 1.17
C TYR A 186 18.06 5.60 2.60
N GLN A 187 18.72 4.57 3.11
CA GLN A 187 18.49 4.10 4.49
C GLN A 187 18.77 5.19 5.51
N ALA A 188 19.88 5.94 5.35
CA ALA A 188 20.22 7.05 6.25
C ALA A 188 19.15 8.15 6.23
N LEU A 189 18.65 8.52 5.05
CA LEU A 189 17.60 9.52 4.89
C LEU A 189 16.27 9.05 5.51
N VAL A 190 15.92 7.79 5.34
CA VAL A 190 14.71 7.19 5.90
C VAL A 190 14.80 7.11 7.42
N ASP A 191 15.93 6.65 7.98
CA ASP A 191 16.15 6.56 9.42
C ASP A 191 16.05 7.94 10.12
N GLU A 192 16.46 8.99 9.43
CA GLU A 192 16.40 10.38 9.91
C GLU A 192 15.09 11.08 9.54
N PHE A 193 14.16 10.37 8.87
CA PHE A 193 12.92 10.94 8.36
C PHE A 193 13.15 12.17 7.45
N ASN A 194 14.27 12.20 6.74
CA ASN A 194 14.63 13.29 5.85
C ASN A 194 14.19 13.03 4.41
N PHE A 195 12.88 12.94 4.21
CA PHE A 195 12.22 12.74 2.93
C PHE A 195 10.85 13.41 2.93
N ASP A 196 10.26 13.59 1.76
CA ASP A 196 8.85 13.98 1.62
C ASP A 196 7.97 12.74 1.48
N VAL A 197 8.26 11.91 0.46
CA VAL A 197 7.50 10.69 0.14
C VAL A 197 8.46 9.54 -0.12
N VAL A 198 8.21 8.40 0.50
CA VAL A 198 8.89 7.11 0.23
C VAL A 198 7.87 6.02 0.00
N THR A 199 8.26 4.93 -0.65
CA THR A 199 7.46 3.70 -0.66
C THR A 199 7.69 2.94 0.64
N GLY A 200 6.62 2.71 1.39
CA GLY A 200 6.64 1.90 2.61
C GLY A 200 5.83 0.62 2.44
N GLN A 201 6.21 -0.44 3.16
CA GLN A 201 5.48 -1.69 3.19
C GLN A 201 5.26 -2.12 4.65
N PHE A 202 4.00 -2.35 5.02
CA PHE A 202 3.58 -2.68 6.38
C PHE A 202 2.94 -4.06 6.38
N GLN A 203 3.75 -5.07 6.72
CA GLN A 203 3.27 -6.44 6.86
C GLN A 203 2.48 -6.58 8.14
N GLN A 204 1.29 -7.17 8.05
CA GLN A 204 0.44 -7.46 9.19
C GLN A 204 0.29 -8.95 9.42
N SER A 205 0.20 -9.34 10.69
CA SER A 205 -0.13 -10.70 11.09
C SER A 205 -1.64 -10.85 11.31
N LEU A 206 -2.11 -12.09 11.42
CA LEU A 206 -3.49 -12.36 11.81
C LEU A 206 -3.75 -12.10 13.31
N SER A 207 -2.71 -11.81 14.09
CA SER A 207 -2.78 -11.48 15.51
C SER A 207 -1.84 -10.30 15.78
N PRO A 208 -2.22 -9.08 15.33
CA PRO A 208 -1.42 -7.89 15.57
C PRO A 208 -1.28 -7.57 17.05
N GLY A 209 -0.16 -6.94 17.43
CA GLY A 209 0.18 -6.65 18.81
C GLY A 209 1.12 -5.45 18.94
N ASN A 210 2.25 -5.64 19.65
CA ASN A 210 3.20 -4.56 19.97
C ASN A 210 3.87 -3.92 18.75
N GLU A 211 3.97 -4.61 17.62
CA GLU A 211 4.51 -4.04 16.38
C GLU A 211 3.71 -2.83 15.90
N GLN A 212 2.42 -2.72 16.25
CA GLN A 212 1.59 -1.57 15.93
C GLN A 212 2.11 -0.28 16.57
N ARG A 213 2.80 -0.38 17.71
CA ARG A 213 3.45 0.77 18.36
C ARG A 213 4.59 1.32 17.52
N ASP A 214 5.40 0.44 16.93
CA ASP A 214 6.51 0.84 16.07
C ASP A 214 6.02 1.47 14.76
N PHE A 215 4.90 0.98 14.22
CA PHE A 215 4.33 1.47 12.97
C PHE A 215 3.62 2.81 13.11
N TRP A 216 2.84 3.02 14.19
CA TRP A 216 1.83 4.08 14.22
C TRP A 216 1.84 4.96 15.46
N SER A 217 2.53 4.60 16.57
CA SER A 217 2.43 5.37 17.80
C SER A 217 3.09 6.73 17.71
N SER A 218 2.55 7.67 18.48
CA SER A 218 3.13 9.02 18.64
C SER A 218 4.55 8.97 19.20
N ALA A 219 4.86 8.01 20.07
CA ALA A 219 6.20 7.81 20.62
C ALA A 219 7.22 7.44 19.53
N ALA A 220 6.85 6.53 18.61
CA ALA A 220 7.70 6.11 17.50
C ALA A 220 7.94 7.24 16.49
N ALA A 221 7.05 8.23 16.40
CA ALA A 221 7.17 9.33 15.44
C ALA A 221 8.46 10.15 15.54
N SER A 222 9.13 10.16 16.71
CA SER A 222 10.39 10.88 16.92
C SER A 222 11.59 9.94 17.08
N GLN A 223 11.36 8.64 17.09
CA GLN A 223 12.41 7.67 17.33
C GLN A 223 13.10 7.37 16.00
N ARG A 224 14.38 7.73 15.89
CA ARG A 224 15.19 7.45 14.70
C ARG A 224 15.16 5.96 14.33
N GLY A 225 14.94 5.67 13.07
CA GLY A 225 14.88 4.30 12.54
C GLY A 225 13.61 3.55 12.91
N SER A 226 12.61 4.18 13.54
CA SER A 226 11.30 3.55 13.73
C SER A 226 10.56 3.39 12.40
N ARG A 227 9.61 2.48 12.38
CA ARG A 227 8.78 2.23 11.20
C ARG A 227 7.57 3.19 11.10
N ASN A 228 7.41 4.14 12.00
CA ASN A 228 6.44 5.22 11.86
C ASN A 228 6.91 6.23 10.80
N LEU A 229 7.02 5.77 9.56
CA LEU A 229 7.54 6.56 8.44
C LEU A 229 6.68 7.81 8.17
N ALA A 230 5.36 7.68 8.34
CA ALA A 230 4.44 8.79 8.13
C ALA A 230 4.55 9.89 9.20
N GLY A 231 5.16 9.62 10.36
CA GLY A 231 5.26 10.58 11.46
C GLY A 231 3.94 10.79 12.20
N ILE A 232 3.13 9.75 12.29
CA ILE A 232 1.81 9.79 12.93
C ILE A 232 1.97 10.20 14.40
N ARG A 233 1.26 11.26 14.80
CA ARG A 233 1.09 11.72 16.16
C ARG A 233 -0.39 11.95 16.40
N ASN A 234 -1.07 10.91 16.87
CA ASN A 234 -2.52 10.93 17.04
C ASN A 234 -2.90 10.13 18.29
N GLU A 235 -3.40 10.83 19.29
CA GLU A 235 -3.80 10.22 20.55
C GLU A 235 -4.90 9.15 20.40
N ALA A 236 -5.78 9.27 19.40
CA ALA A 236 -6.78 8.25 19.13
C ALA A 236 -6.13 6.98 18.58
N VAL A 237 -5.13 7.10 17.71
CA VAL A 237 -4.33 5.98 17.23
C VAL A 237 -3.60 5.29 18.38
N ASP A 238 -2.95 6.07 19.27
CA ASP A 238 -2.27 5.51 20.45
C ASP A 238 -3.25 4.73 21.36
N ALA A 239 -4.42 5.28 21.62
CA ALA A 239 -5.44 4.63 22.45
C ALA A 239 -6.00 3.33 21.80
N ILE A 240 -6.15 3.30 20.46
CA ILE A 240 -6.61 2.11 19.76
C ILE A 240 -5.51 1.04 19.74
N ILE A 241 -4.24 1.42 19.58
CA ILE A 241 -3.10 0.49 19.68
C ILE A 241 -3.09 -0.21 21.03
N ASP A 242 -3.34 0.51 22.13
CA ASP A 242 -3.44 -0.11 23.46
C ASP A 242 -4.56 -1.14 23.52
N LYS A 243 -5.71 -0.88 22.89
CA LYS A 243 -6.80 -1.86 22.81
C LYS A 243 -6.43 -3.09 22.00
N ILE A 244 -5.59 -2.97 20.97
CA ILE A 244 -5.06 -4.12 20.21
C ILE A 244 -4.11 -4.92 21.09
N VAL A 245 -3.12 -4.26 21.70
CA VAL A 245 -2.06 -4.91 22.49
C VAL A 245 -2.61 -5.66 23.70
N PHE A 246 -3.63 -5.11 24.34
CA PHE A 246 -4.26 -5.66 25.54
C PHE A 246 -5.61 -6.34 25.29
N ALA A 247 -5.91 -6.69 24.01
CA ALA A 247 -7.15 -7.35 23.67
C ALA A 247 -7.30 -8.68 24.41
N PRO A 248 -8.38 -8.88 25.20
CA PRO A 248 -8.54 -10.09 26.02
C PRO A 248 -8.95 -11.32 25.22
N ASP A 249 -9.52 -11.10 24.02
CA ASP A 249 -10.05 -12.15 23.16
C ASP A 249 -10.01 -11.74 21.67
N ARG A 250 -10.32 -12.70 20.80
CA ARG A 250 -10.32 -12.47 19.34
C ARG A 250 -11.33 -11.42 18.91
N LYS A 251 -12.49 -11.39 19.50
CA LYS A 251 -13.55 -10.43 19.16
C LYS A 251 -13.09 -8.99 19.41
N SER A 252 -12.50 -8.74 20.58
CA SER A 252 -11.94 -7.43 20.95
C SER A 252 -10.78 -7.04 20.05
N LEU A 253 -9.90 -8.00 19.69
CA LEU A 253 -8.78 -7.77 18.80
C LEU A 253 -9.27 -7.37 17.39
N VAL A 254 -10.26 -8.07 16.84
CA VAL A 254 -10.84 -7.76 15.53
C VAL A 254 -11.46 -6.36 15.56
N ALA A 255 -12.25 -6.03 16.56
CA ALA A 255 -12.88 -4.72 16.70
C ALA A 255 -11.84 -3.58 16.76
N ALA A 256 -10.82 -3.75 17.59
CA ALA A 256 -9.76 -2.74 17.72
C ALA A 256 -8.90 -2.62 16.44
N SER A 257 -8.61 -3.73 15.74
CA SER A 257 -7.86 -3.71 14.49
C SER A 257 -8.63 -3.02 13.37
N ARG A 258 -9.94 -3.31 13.23
CA ARG A 258 -10.82 -2.62 12.28
C ARG A 258 -10.93 -1.13 12.58
N ALA A 259 -11.05 -0.76 13.86
CA ALA A 259 -11.05 0.63 14.28
C ALA A 259 -9.74 1.33 13.90
N LEU A 260 -8.58 0.69 14.12
CA LEU A 260 -7.28 1.22 13.70
C LEU A 260 -7.19 1.40 12.18
N ASP A 261 -7.55 0.37 11.42
CA ASP A 261 -7.55 0.39 9.95
C ASP A 261 -8.36 1.59 9.43
N ARG A 262 -9.59 1.73 9.91
CA ARG A 262 -10.49 2.83 9.54
C ARG A 262 -9.90 4.20 9.86
N VAL A 263 -9.35 4.37 11.06
CA VAL A 263 -8.75 5.65 11.46
C VAL A 263 -7.51 5.99 10.64
N LEU A 264 -6.65 5.01 10.34
CA LEU A 264 -5.48 5.22 9.49
C LEU A 264 -5.89 5.62 8.06
N LEU A 265 -6.89 4.96 7.49
CA LEU A 265 -7.39 5.22 6.14
C LEU A 265 -7.98 6.63 6.02
N TRP A 266 -8.88 7.03 6.93
CA TRP A 266 -9.54 8.34 6.91
C TRP A 266 -8.63 9.52 7.25
N ASN A 267 -7.44 9.27 7.78
CA ASN A 267 -6.41 10.30 7.99
C ASN A 267 -5.49 10.49 6.78
N TYR A 268 -5.58 9.65 5.75
CA TYR A 268 -4.82 9.76 4.50
C TYR A 268 -3.30 9.87 4.72
N TYR A 269 -2.74 9.19 5.72
CA TYR A 269 -1.30 9.22 5.99
C TYR A 269 -0.47 8.66 4.85
N MET A 270 -1.08 7.89 3.98
CA MET A 270 -0.45 7.20 2.85
C MET A 270 -1.41 7.16 1.66
N VAL A 271 -0.82 6.99 0.48
CA VAL A 271 -1.53 6.65 -0.75
C VAL A 271 -1.34 5.16 -1.00
N PRO A 272 -2.35 4.31 -0.71
CA PRO A 272 -2.25 2.88 -0.92
C PRO A 272 -1.91 2.53 -2.36
N GLN A 273 -0.97 1.60 -2.52
CA GLN A 273 -0.55 1.09 -3.82
C GLN A 273 -1.35 -0.18 -4.18
N TRP A 274 -0.71 -1.32 -4.33
CA TRP A 274 -1.31 -2.54 -4.84
C TRP A 274 -0.67 -3.78 -4.22
N HIS A 275 -1.36 -4.90 -4.41
CA HIS A 275 -0.85 -6.23 -4.10
C HIS A 275 -1.09 -7.17 -5.27
N ASN A 276 -0.34 -8.28 -5.30
CA ASN A 276 -0.59 -9.34 -6.26
C ASN A 276 -1.71 -10.26 -5.72
N PRO A 277 -2.85 -10.37 -6.41
CA PRO A 277 -3.94 -11.24 -5.97
C PRO A 277 -3.68 -12.73 -6.20
N ASP A 278 -2.66 -13.05 -7.01
CA ASP A 278 -2.38 -14.41 -7.46
C ASP A 278 -0.92 -14.78 -7.25
N ILE A 279 -0.66 -16.04 -6.93
CA ILE A 279 0.67 -16.63 -6.98
C ILE A 279 0.87 -17.24 -8.36
N TRP A 280 1.76 -16.63 -9.15
CA TRP A 280 2.09 -17.11 -10.49
C TRP A 280 3.10 -18.23 -10.42
N LEU A 281 2.74 -19.39 -10.98
CA LEU A 281 3.57 -20.59 -10.98
C LEU A 281 3.90 -21.04 -12.39
N ALA A 282 5.14 -21.51 -12.56
CA ALA A 282 5.55 -22.34 -13.70
C ALA A 282 6.13 -23.64 -13.15
N TYR A 283 5.56 -24.78 -13.50
CA TYR A 283 5.96 -26.07 -12.97
C TYR A 283 5.89 -27.18 -14.01
N TRP A 284 6.68 -28.23 -13.80
CA TRP A 284 6.69 -29.38 -14.69
C TRP A 284 5.35 -30.13 -14.60
N ASP A 285 4.74 -30.51 -15.72
CA ASP A 285 3.47 -31.26 -15.79
C ASP A 285 3.49 -32.59 -15.00
N LYS A 286 4.67 -33.14 -14.76
CA LYS A 286 4.83 -34.32 -13.88
C LYS A 286 4.48 -34.06 -12.41
N LEU A 287 4.48 -32.82 -11.98
CA LEU A 287 4.12 -32.43 -10.61
C LEU A 287 2.62 -32.21 -10.52
N GLN A 288 2.07 -32.64 -9.40
CA GLN A 288 0.68 -32.43 -9.03
C GLN A 288 0.60 -31.75 -7.67
N MET A 289 -0.40 -30.94 -7.47
CA MET A 289 -0.67 -30.24 -6.23
C MET A 289 -2.09 -30.51 -5.75
N PRO A 290 -2.38 -30.34 -4.46
CA PRO A 290 -3.75 -30.42 -3.95
C PRO A 290 -4.66 -29.44 -4.69
N GLU A 291 -5.89 -29.86 -4.95
CA GLU A 291 -6.91 -29.00 -5.56
C GLU A 291 -7.19 -27.77 -4.69
N LYS A 292 -7.23 -27.99 -3.37
CA LYS A 292 -7.39 -26.92 -2.40
C LYS A 292 -6.05 -26.59 -1.73
N GLN A 293 -5.59 -25.37 -1.94
CA GLN A 293 -4.37 -24.86 -1.29
C GLN A 293 -4.63 -24.46 0.17
N PRO A 294 -3.60 -24.48 1.04
CA PRO A 294 -3.75 -23.98 2.41
C PRO A 294 -4.16 -22.51 2.45
N ALA A 295 -5.23 -22.18 3.18
CA ALA A 295 -5.86 -20.87 3.17
C ALA A 295 -4.92 -19.71 3.54
N TYR A 296 -3.96 -19.92 4.45
CA TYR A 296 -3.09 -18.84 4.94
C TYR A 296 -1.70 -18.80 4.28
N ILE A 297 -1.20 -19.94 3.85
CA ILE A 297 0.12 -20.05 3.19
C ILE A 297 -0.03 -19.82 1.68
N GLY A 298 -1.22 -20.11 1.15
CA GLY A 298 -1.57 -20.01 -0.26
C GLY A 298 -0.93 -21.11 -1.12
N LEU A 299 0.38 -21.29 -1.03
CA LEU A 299 1.12 -22.31 -1.76
C LEU A 299 2.04 -23.08 -0.82
N ASP A 300 1.85 -24.39 -0.74
CA ASP A 300 2.74 -25.30 -0.02
C ASP A 300 3.39 -26.30 -0.99
N PRO A 301 4.63 -26.06 -1.46
CA PRO A 301 5.33 -26.99 -2.34
C PRO A 301 5.61 -28.35 -1.73
N PHE A 302 5.63 -28.47 -0.39
CA PHE A 302 5.84 -29.74 0.30
C PHE A 302 4.63 -30.67 0.24
N SER A 303 3.45 -30.14 -0.10
CA SER A 303 2.23 -30.92 -0.34
C SER A 303 2.14 -31.51 -1.76
N TRP A 304 3.13 -31.23 -2.62
CA TRP A 304 3.12 -31.66 -4.02
C TRP A 304 3.66 -33.07 -4.18
N TRP A 305 3.22 -33.77 -5.22
CA TRP A 305 3.69 -35.11 -5.54
C TRP A 305 3.97 -35.28 -7.03
N VAL A 306 4.75 -36.30 -7.37
CA VAL A 306 4.99 -36.69 -8.77
C VAL A 306 3.86 -37.57 -9.25
N ARG A 307 3.26 -37.26 -10.40
CA ARG A 307 2.23 -38.09 -11.02
C ARG A 307 2.76 -39.49 -11.29
N ALA A 308 2.00 -40.52 -10.92
CA ALA A 308 2.36 -41.91 -11.19
C ALA A 308 2.63 -42.15 -12.69
N GLY A 309 3.74 -42.81 -13.02
CA GLY A 309 4.14 -43.07 -14.41
C GLY A 309 4.81 -41.92 -15.15
N ALA A 310 5.04 -40.76 -14.49
CA ALA A 310 5.81 -39.68 -15.08
C ALA A 310 7.30 -40.04 -15.17
N THR A 311 7.86 -40.09 -16.37
CA THR A 311 9.29 -40.24 -16.59
C THR A 311 10.01 -38.94 -16.28
N THR A 312 11.13 -39.03 -15.54
CA THR A 312 12.02 -37.87 -15.35
C THR A 312 12.67 -37.58 -16.72
N PRO A 313 12.59 -36.34 -17.23
CA PRO A 313 13.36 -35.99 -18.41
C PRO A 313 14.84 -36.24 -18.12
N GLN A 314 15.49 -37.08 -18.94
CA GLN A 314 16.94 -37.21 -18.87
C GLN A 314 17.55 -35.85 -19.23
N PRO A 315 18.54 -35.34 -18.48
CA PRO A 315 19.24 -34.13 -18.91
C PRO A 315 19.78 -34.38 -20.32
N ALA A 316 19.55 -33.43 -21.22
CA ALA A 316 20.14 -33.49 -22.57
C ALA A 316 21.64 -33.74 -22.40
N ALA A 317 22.14 -34.82 -23.03
CA ALA A 317 23.56 -35.09 -23.05
C ALA A 317 24.27 -33.83 -23.54
N SER A 318 25.21 -33.32 -22.75
CA SER A 318 26.07 -32.22 -23.19
C SER A 318 26.77 -32.70 -24.47
N GLU A 319 26.40 -32.13 -25.62
CA GLU A 319 27.16 -32.30 -26.84
C GLU A 319 28.61 -31.87 -26.54
N GLY A 320 29.53 -32.85 -26.65
CA GLY A 320 30.93 -32.63 -26.35
C GLY A 320 31.48 -31.50 -27.20
N GLN A 321 32.16 -30.58 -26.55
CA GLN A 321 33.02 -29.63 -27.26
C GLN A 321 34.08 -30.43 -28.01
N PRO A 322 34.27 -30.20 -29.32
CA PRO A 322 35.44 -30.75 -30.02
C PRO A 322 36.70 -30.07 -29.47
N GLN A 323 37.76 -30.88 -29.28
CA GLN A 323 39.09 -30.48 -28.88
C GLN A 323 39.76 -29.58 -29.93
#